data_0bb6b0381436cd38a924240a677349f5
#
_entry.id   0bb6b0381436cd38a924240a677349f5
#
_cell.length_a   1.000
_cell.length_b   1.000
_cell.length_c   1.000
_cell.angle_alpha   90.00
_cell.angle_beta   90.00
_cell.angle_gamma   90.00
#
_symmetry.space_group_name_H-M   'P 1'
#
loop_
_entity.id
_entity.type
_entity.pdbx_description
1 polymer ?
#
loop_
_entity_poly.entity_id
_entity_poly.type
_entity_poly.pdbx_seq_one_letter_code
_entity_poly.pdbx_strand_id
1 'polypeptide(L)'
;YALYTKLKKEVEERRESASKNLEQLLQTEKFVIGALDALTRTLGDSAITEENINKIEEDGSQELVMGLAIARQIVREGVQVKSVAELRALVTKDFEEGKRHFSKEVNYAFNPDYDSRTLVGDHYDDVNERIYGNSDVEGPDASHGTHVAGIVAAIRKNDLGIDGIADCVRIMSVRCVPDGD
;
A
#
# COMPACT_ATOMS: atom_id res chain seq x y z
N TYR A 1 -25.75 24.66 -1.98
CA TYR A 1 -24.55 25.35 -1.44
C TYR A 1 -24.11 24.73 -0.11
N ALA A 2 -24.98 24.63 0.91
CA ALA A 2 -24.61 24.11 2.25
C ALA A 2 -24.04 22.68 2.23
N LEU A 3 -24.64 21.77 1.44
CA LEU A 3 -24.17 20.40 1.30
C LEU A 3 -22.78 20.34 0.64
N TYR A 4 -22.56 21.10 -0.43
CA TYR A 4 -21.28 21.17 -1.10
C TYR A 4 -20.17 21.63 -0.14
N THR A 5 -20.44 22.73 0.60
CA THR A 5 -19.46 23.26 1.56
C THR A 5 -19.14 22.24 2.67
N LYS A 6 -20.15 21.52 3.14
CA LYS A 6 -19.96 20.46 4.14
C LYS A 6 -19.09 19.34 3.59
N LEU A 7 -19.44 18.79 2.41
CA LEU A 7 -18.70 17.69 1.79
C LEU A 7 -17.26 18.09 1.44
N LYS A 8 -17.06 19.31 0.91
CA LYS A 8 -15.73 19.82 0.62
C LYS A 8 -14.87 19.88 1.89
N LYS A 9 -15.42 20.37 2.98
CA LYS A 9 -14.73 20.42 4.27
C LYS A 9 -14.37 19.02 4.77
N GLU A 10 -15.28 18.05 4.67
CA GLU A 10 -15.01 16.67 5.08
C GLU A 10 -13.87 16.04 4.26
N VAL A 11 -13.80 16.30 2.95
CA VAL A 11 -12.72 15.84 2.08
C VAL A 11 -11.40 16.51 2.45
N GLU A 12 -11.40 17.82 2.69
CA GLU A 12 -10.21 18.57 3.11
C GLU A 12 -9.67 18.07 4.47
N GLU A 13 -10.54 17.76 5.43
CA GLU A 13 -10.17 17.16 6.72
C GLU A 13 -9.54 15.78 6.56
N ARG A 14 -10.08 14.94 5.66
CA ARG A 14 -9.48 13.64 5.32
C ARG A 14 -8.12 13.78 4.67
N ARG A 15 -7.97 14.74 3.75
CA ARG A 15 -6.67 15.03 3.10
C ARG A 15 -5.62 15.45 4.12
N GLU A 16 -6.00 16.31 5.07
CA GLU A 16 -5.10 16.74 6.15
C GLU A 16 -4.69 15.55 7.03
N SER A 17 -5.64 14.67 7.38
CA SER A 17 -5.36 13.45 8.14
C SER A 17 -4.41 12.52 7.39
N ALA A 18 -4.65 12.27 6.10
CA ALA A 18 -3.77 11.46 5.26
C ALA A 18 -2.36 12.06 5.15
N SER A 19 -2.26 13.38 5.03
CA SER A 19 -0.97 14.10 5.00
C SER A 19 -0.20 13.92 6.31
N LYS A 20 -0.87 14.03 7.46
CA LYS A 20 -0.27 13.77 8.77
C LYS A 20 0.19 12.32 8.93
N ASN A 21 -0.61 11.37 8.45
CA ASN A 21 -0.25 9.95 8.48
C ASN A 21 0.98 9.67 7.61
N LEU A 22 1.06 10.29 6.43
CA LEU A 22 2.24 10.18 5.55
C LEU A 22 3.48 10.75 6.23
N GLU A 23 3.37 11.91 6.85
CA GLU A 23 4.49 12.52 7.58
C GLU A 23 4.96 11.64 8.74
N GLN A 24 4.03 11.11 9.54
CA GLN A 24 4.34 10.19 10.63
C GLN A 24 5.01 8.91 10.13
N LEU A 25 4.52 8.37 9.01
CA LEU A 25 5.10 7.19 8.38
C LEU A 25 6.54 7.43 7.95
N LEU A 26 6.83 8.57 7.32
CA LEU A 26 8.17 8.95 6.90
C LEU A 26 9.14 9.14 8.08
N GLN A 27 8.65 9.72 9.18
CA GLN A 27 9.44 9.85 10.40
C GLN A 27 9.73 8.48 11.03
N THR A 28 8.72 7.62 11.09
CA THR A 28 8.86 6.25 11.62
C THR A 28 9.81 5.43 10.76
N GLU A 29 9.68 5.50 9.44
CA GLU A 29 10.60 4.83 8.50
C GLU A 29 12.05 5.21 8.77
N LYS A 30 12.33 6.51 8.83
CA LYS A 30 13.69 7.02 9.09
C LYS A 30 14.24 6.46 10.39
N PHE A 31 13.44 6.41 11.43
CA PHE A 31 13.86 5.91 12.74
C PHE A 31 14.08 4.39 12.72
N VAL A 32 13.17 3.62 12.14
CA VAL A 32 13.27 2.16 12.04
C VAL A 32 14.44 1.75 11.16
N ILE A 33 14.64 2.39 10.01
CA ILE A 33 15.76 2.11 9.12
C ILE A 33 17.08 2.43 9.82
N GLY A 34 17.18 3.55 10.55
CA GLY A 34 18.35 3.88 11.37
C GLY A 34 18.66 2.81 12.43
N ALA A 35 17.63 2.30 13.08
CA ALA A 35 17.74 1.21 14.05
C ALA A 35 18.26 -0.10 13.42
N LEU A 36 17.73 -0.45 12.24
CA LEU A 36 18.20 -1.62 11.48
C LEU A 36 19.62 -1.44 10.95
N ASP A 37 20.01 -0.23 10.56
CA ASP A 37 21.38 0.08 10.16
C ASP A 37 22.36 -0.04 11.34
N ALA A 38 21.97 0.39 12.54
CA ALA A 38 22.76 0.19 13.75
C ALA A 38 22.89 -1.30 14.08
N LEU A 39 21.81 -2.05 14.00
CA LEU A 39 21.80 -3.49 14.21
C LEU A 39 22.67 -4.23 13.18
N THR A 40 22.65 -3.81 11.93
CA THR A 40 23.51 -4.37 10.86
C THR A 40 24.99 -4.16 11.15
N ARG A 41 25.36 -2.98 11.64
CA ARG A 41 26.77 -2.70 12.01
C ARG A 41 27.28 -3.61 13.11
N THR A 42 26.40 -4.07 13.99
CA THR A 42 26.76 -4.87 15.16
C THR A 42 26.65 -6.37 14.90
N LEU A 43 25.59 -6.83 14.25
CA LEU A 43 25.38 -8.25 13.92
C LEU A 43 26.06 -8.69 12.63
N GLY A 44 26.31 -7.74 11.69
CA GLY A 44 26.80 -8.09 10.36
C GLY A 44 25.84 -9.03 9.64
N ASP A 45 26.39 -10.08 9.06
CA ASP A 45 25.60 -11.13 8.34
C ASP A 45 25.08 -12.24 9.27
N SER A 46 25.26 -12.09 10.60
CA SER A 46 24.83 -13.10 11.56
C SER A 46 23.31 -13.19 11.60
N ALA A 47 22.79 -14.41 11.83
CA ALA A 47 21.37 -14.65 11.97
C ALA A 47 20.79 -13.91 13.20
N ILE A 48 19.55 -13.46 13.07
CA ILE A 48 18.79 -12.86 14.18
C ILE A 48 18.30 -13.99 15.09
N THR A 49 19.13 -14.32 16.08
CA THR A 49 18.82 -15.33 17.11
C THR A 49 18.99 -14.72 18.50
N GLU A 50 18.30 -15.30 19.47
CA GLU A 50 18.42 -14.86 20.87
C GLU A 50 19.88 -14.91 21.35
N GLU A 51 20.64 -15.94 20.95
CA GLU A 51 22.06 -16.08 21.29
C GLU A 51 22.90 -14.93 20.73
N ASN A 52 22.70 -14.57 19.46
CA ASN A 52 23.46 -13.50 18.81
C ASN A 52 23.09 -12.12 19.34
N ILE A 53 21.80 -11.90 19.59
CA ILE A 53 21.31 -10.64 20.18
C ILE A 53 21.88 -10.40 21.57
N ASN A 54 21.94 -11.43 22.41
CA ASN A 54 22.41 -11.34 23.79
C ASN A 54 23.94 -11.13 23.92
N LYS A 55 24.69 -11.34 22.83
CA LYS A 55 26.14 -11.05 22.76
C LYS A 55 26.46 -9.60 22.49
N ILE A 56 25.45 -8.80 22.10
CA ILE A 56 25.64 -7.40 21.72
C ILE A 56 25.70 -6.55 22.99
N GLU A 57 26.81 -5.82 23.15
CA GLU A 57 26.91 -4.77 24.15
C GLU A 57 26.22 -3.50 23.65
N GLU A 58 25.31 -2.94 24.44
CA GLU A 58 24.64 -1.70 24.14
C GLU A 58 25.60 -0.52 24.27
N ASP A 59 25.75 0.23 23.19
CA ASP A 59 26.62 1.43 23.14
C ASP A 59 25.93 2.69 23.68
N GLY A 60 24.66 2.55 24.14
CA GLY A 60 23.83 3.65 24.64
C GLY A 60 23.16 4.46 23.54
N SER A 61 23.33 4.11 22.26
CA SER A 61 22.61 4.77 21.16
C SER A 61 21.15 4.33 21.12
N GLN A 62 20.26 5.28 20.87
CA GLN A 62 18.81 4.98 20.76
C GLN A 62 18.51 4.06 19.58
N GLU A 63 19.25 4.23 18.50
CA GLU A 63 19.12 3.41 17.30
C GLU A 63 19.43 1.93 17.60
N LEU A 64 20.53 1.64 18.28
CA LEU A 64 20.89 0.27 18.63
C LEU A 64 19.91 -0.36 19.61
N VAL A 65 19.49 0.38 20.63
CA VAL A 65 18.49 -0.08 21.61
C VAL A 65 17.17 -0.45 20.89
N MET A 66 16.71 0.39 19.97
CA MET A 66 15.53 0.10 19.17
C MET A 66 15.76 -1.09 18.23
N GLY A 67 16.89 -1.16 17.54
CA GLY A 67 17.22 -2.28 16.67
C GLY A 67 17.20 -3.63 17.41
N LEU A 68 17.76 -3.67 18.62
CA LEU A 68 17.72 -4.84 19.49
C LEU A 68 16.30 -5.16 19.97
N ALA A 69 15.47 -4.15 20.27
CA ALA A 69 14.07 -4.35 20.64
C ALA A 69 13.28 -4.98 19.48
N ILE A 70 13.46 -4.50 18.26
CA ILE A 70 12.84 -5.07 17.04
C ILE A 70 13.30 -6.53 16.85
N ALA A 71 14.61 -6.78 16.95
CA ALA A 71 15.16 -8.13 16.79
C ALA A 71 14.60 -9.10 17.84
N ARG A 72 14.55 -8.70 19.11
CA ARG A 72 13.95 -9.50 20.20
C ARG A 72 12.47 -9.78 19.98
N GLN A 73 11.73 -8.80 19.45
CA GLN A 73 10.31 -8.98 19.12
C GLN A 73 10.12 -10.04 18.03
N ILE A 74 10.90 -9.98 16.95
CA ILE A 74 10.87 -10.93 15.84
C ILE A 74 11.16 -12.35 16.30
N VAL A 75 12.20 -12.52 17.13
CA VAL A 75 12.55 -13.83 17.71
C VAL A 75 11.40 -14.36 18.58
N ARG A 76 10.78 -13.50 19.40
CA ARG A 76 9.65 -13.86 20.28
C ARG A 76 8.43 -14.29 19.50
N GLU A 77 8.13 -13.63 18.39
CA GLU A 77 7.00 -13.94 17.51
C GLU A 77 7.25 -15.15 16.59
N GLY A 78 8.47 -15.69 16.60
CA GLY A 78 8.85 -16.83 15.79
C GLY A 78 8.90 -16.54 14.28
N VAL A 79 9.02 -15.27 13.91
CA VAL A 79 9.15 -14.87 12.51
C VAL A 79 10.48 -15.36 11.96
N GLN A 80 10.42 -16.13 10.86
CA GLN A 80 11.60 -16.73 10.24
C GLN A 80 12.30 -15.70 9.35
N VAL A 81 13.24 -14.96 9.92
CA VAL A 81 14.09 -14.00 9.20
C VAL A 81 15.55 -14.40 9.40
N LYS A 82 16.28 -14.61 8.30
CA LYS A 82 17.63 -15.16 8.32
C LYS A 82 18.70 -14.11 8.65
N SER A 83 18.44 -12.85 8.33
CA SER A 83 19.41 -11.76 8.51
C SER A 83 18.73 -10.42 8.70
N VAL A 84 19.49 -9.44 9.20
CA VAL A 84 19.03 -8.04 9.31
C VAL A 84 18.73 -7.46 7.92
N ALA A 85 19.46 -7.87 6.89
CA ALA A 85 19.22 -7.43 5.51
C ALA A 85 17.86 -7.91 4.99
N GLU A 86 17.48 -9.16 5.25
CA GLU A 86 16.16 -9.68 4.90
C GLU A 86 15.04 -8.94 5.64
N LEU A 87 15.22 -8.73 6.95
CA LEU A 87 14.29 -7.95 7.75
C LEU A 87 14.11 -6.54 7.19
N ARG A 88 15.23 -5.87 6.88
CA ARG A 88 15.21 -4.54 6.29
C ARG A 88 14.44 -4.50 4.97
N ALA A 89 14.65 -5.50 4.11
CA ALA A 89 13.94 -5.58 2.83
C ALA A 89 12.41 -5.69 3.02
N LEU A 90 11.96 -6.53 3.97
CA LEU A 90 10.55 -6.66 4.31
C LEU A 90 9.97 -5.35 4.83
N VAL A 91 10.63 -4.76 5.83
CA VAL A 91 10.19 -3.50 6.44
C VAL A 91 10.17 -2.35 5.42
N THR A 92 11.18 -2.28 4.54
CA THR A 92 11.22 -1.25 3.48
C THR A 92 10.04 -1.41 2.53
N LYS A 93 9.70 -2.64 2.16
CA LYS A 93 8.54 -2.91 1.29
C LYS A 93 7.24 -2.43 1.92
N ASP A 94 7.02 -2.71 3.21
CA ASP A 94 5.82 -2.28 3.93
C ASP A 94 5.73 -0.75 4.01
N PHE A 95 6.86 -0.06 4.24
CA PHE A 95 6.90 1.40 4.21
C PHE A 95 6.60 1.97 2.82
N GLU A 96 7.14 1.37 1.75
CA GLU A 96 6.85 1.80 0.37
C GLU A 96 5.36 1.64 0.03
N GLU A 97 4.73 0.55 0.46
CA GLU A 97 3.30 0.33 0.30
C GLU A 97 2.48 1.37 1.06
N GLY A 98 2.83 1.64 2.32
CA GLY A 98 2.18 2.68 3.13
C GLY A 98 2.35 4.09 2.55
N LYS A 99 3.56 4.44 2.09
CA LYS A 99 3.84 5.72 1.41
C LYS A 99 3.01 5.86 0.14
N ARG A 100 2.92 4.81 -0.65
CA ARG A 100 2.10 4.79 -1.85
C ARG A 100 0.63 5.02 -1.53
N HIS A 101 0.10 4.33 -0.51
CA HIS A 101 -1.28 4.48 -0.08
C HIS A 101 -1.60 5.93 0.34
N PHE A 102 -0.91 6.47 1.34
CA PHE A 102 -1.18 7.83 1.81
C PHE A 102 -0.87 8.91 0.76
N SER A 103 0.14 8.71 -0.10
CA SER A 103 0.40 9.65 -1.20
C SER A 103 -0.75 9.69 -2.21
N LYS A 104 -1.40 8.54 -2.49
CA LYS A 104 -2.58 8.49 -3.35
C LYS A 104 -3.76 9.22 -2.72
N GLU A 105 -4.01 9.01 -1.44
CA GLU A 105 -5.06 9.72 -0.71
C GLU A 105 -4.87 11.23 -0.77
N VAL A 106 -3.65 11.72 -0.49
CA VAL A 106 -3.32 13.16 -0.47
C VAL A 106 -3.41 13.79 -1.85
N ASN A 107 -2.88 13.11 -2.88
CA ASN A 107 -2.72 13.71 -4.20
C ASN A 107 -3.95 13.51 -5.11
N TYR A 108 -4.73 12.46 -4.87
CA TYR A 108 -5.84 12.06 -5.74
C TYR A 108 -7.16 11.91 -5.00
N ALA A 109 -7.31 10.89 -4.12
CA ALA A 109 -8.59 10.51 -3.55
C ALA A 109 -9.24 11.64 -2.71
N PHE A 110 -8.47 12.34 -1.88
CA PHE A 110 -8.94 13.45 -1.05
C PHE A 110 -8.49 14.82 -1.57
N ASN A 111 -8.07 14.91 -2.84
CA ASN A 111 -7.71 16.18 -3.45
C ASN A 111 -8.90 16.77 -4.24
N PRO A 112 -9.64 17.73 -3.70
CA PRO A 112 -10.81 18.29 -4.38
C PRO A 112 -10.45 19.09 -5.65
N ASP A 113 -9.18 19.43 -5.82
CA ASP A 113 -8.68 20.18 -6.98
C ASP A 113 -8.10 19.25 -8.06
N TYR A 114 -8.06 17.94 -7.82
CA TYR A 114 -7.60 16.98 -8.79
C TYR A 114 -8.68 16.70 -9.85
N ASP A 115 -8.36 16.96 -11.09
CA ASP A 115 -9.23 16.66 -12.24
C ASP A 115 -8.68 15.51 -13.08
N SER A 116 -9.29 14.35 -12.98
CA SER A 116 -8.91 13.15 -13.73
C SER A 116 -9.46 13.11 -15.17
N ARG A 117 -10.32 14.05 -15.56
CA ARG A 117 -10.98 14.05 -16.88
C ARG A 117 -9.99 14.18 -18.03
N THR A 118 -8.91 14.91 -17.82
CA THR A 118 -7.83 15.02 -18.82
C THR A 118 -7.20 13.69 -19.20
N LEU A 119 -7.19 12.71 -18.29
CA LEU A 119 -6.65 11.36 -18.54
C LEU A 119 -7.50 10.56 -19.52
N VAL A 120 -8.79 10.84 -19.57
CA VAL A 120 -9.74 10.15 -20.44
C VAL A 120 -10.22 11.01 -21.60
N GLY A 121 -9.71 12.25 -21.72
CA GLY A 121 -10.05 13.19 -22.79
C GLY A 121 -11.49 13.71 -22.70
N ASP A 122 -12.06 13.76 -21.47
CA ASP A 122 -13.39 14.30 -21.23
C ASP A 122 -13.34 15.84 -21.12
N HIS A 123 -14.11 16.52 -21.96
CA HIS A 123 -14.29 17.97 -21.94
C HIS A 123 -15.59 18.32 -21.23
N TYR A 124 -15.53 18.46 -19.91
CA TYR A 124 -16.69 18.63 -19.02
C TYR A 124 -17.66 19.73 -19.44
N ASP A 125 -17.17 20.79 -20.08
CA ASP A 125 -17.98 21.94 -20.51
C ASP A 125 -18.68 21.70 -21.86
N ASP A 126 -18.33 20.64 -22.60
CA ASP A 126 -19.00 20.26 -23.85
C ASP A 126 -20.12 19.25 -23.59
N VAL A 127 -21.33 19.74 -23.42
CA VAL A 127 -22.53 18.91 -23.19
C VAL A 127 -22.89 17.98 -24.36
N ASN A 128 -22.27 18.17 -25.54
CA ASN A 128 -22.48 17.34 -26.70
C ASN A 128 -21.43 16.24 -26.85
N GLU A 129 -20.36 16.29 -26.09
CA GLU A 129 -19.33 15.26 -26.11
C GLU A 129 -19.93 13.91 -25.69
N ARG A 130 -19.66 12.88 -26.50
CA ARG A 130 -20.15 11.52 -26.24
C ARG A 130 -19.07 10.46 -26.38
N ILE A 131 -17.88 10.86 -26.83
CA ILE A 131 -16.78 9.96 -27.10
C ILE A 131 -15.56 10.44 -26.30
N TYR A 132 -15.36 9.85 -25.17
CA TYR A 132 -14.21 10.04 -24.30
C TYR A 132 -13.84 8.70 -23.65
N GLY A 133 -12.71 8.65 -22.95
CA GLY A 133 -12.18 7.43 -22.43
C GLY A 133 -10.98 6.93 -23.22
N ASN A 134 -10.35 5.89 -22.72
CA ASN A 134 -9.23 5.24 -23.40
C ASN A 134 -9.36 3.71 -23.26
N SER A 135 -8.46 2.97 -23.90
CA SER A 135 -8.46 1.51 -23.88
C SER A 135 -7.67 0.91 -22.70
N ASP A 136 -7.19 1.74 -21.78
CA ASP A 136 -6.47 1.28 -20.60
C ASP A 136 -7.45 0.69 -19.58
N VAL A 137 -7.47 -0.64 -19.53
CA VAL A 137 -8.31 -1.43 -18.63
C VAL A 137 -7.51 -2.10 -17.52
N GLU A 138 -6.20 -1.89 -17.49
CA GLU A 138 -5.30 -2.45 -16.49
C GLU A 138 -5.16 -1.49 -15.31
N GLY A 139 -5.48 -1.97 -14.12
CA GLY A 139 -5.18 -1.28 -12.88
C GLY A 139 -3.88 -1.76 -12.26
N PRO A 140 -3.35 -1.07 -11.25
CA PRO A 140 -2.16 -1.50 -10.51
C PRO A 140 -2.42 -2.74 -9.64
N ASP A 141 -3.67 -3.02 -9.32
CA ASP A 141 -4.11 -4.23 -8.61
C ASP A 141 -5.31 -4.86 -9.32
N ALA A 142 -5.11 -6.10 -9.79
CA ALA A 142 -6.13 -6.87 -10.49
C ALA A 142 -6.97 -7.76 -9.55
N SER A 143 -6.67 -7.82 -8.25
CA SER A 143 -7.22 -8.82 -7.33
C SER A 143 -8.74 -8.71 -7.22
N HIS A 144 -9.30 -7.52 -6.98
CA HIS A 144 -10.73 -7.31 -6.83
C HIS A 144 -11.49 -7.63 -8.14
N GLY A 145 -11.06 -7.06 -9.25
CA GLY A 145 -11.70 -7.29 -10.57
C GLY A 145 -11.64 -8.76 -11.00
N THR A 146 -10.52 -9.43 -10.77
CA THR A 146 -10.34 -10.85 -11.04
C THR A 146 -11.27 -11.70 -10.17
N HIS A 147 -11.38 -11.37 -8.88
CA HIS A 147 -12.27 -12.08 -7.96
C HIS A 147 -13.75 -11.94 -8.39
N VAL A 148 -14.19 -10.73 -8.73
CA VAL A 148 -15.56 -10.50 -9.23
C VAL A 148 -15.81 -11.26 -10.54
N ALA A 149 -14.89 -11.18 -11.49
CA ALA A 149 -14.98 -11.90 -12.75
C ALA A 149 -15.04 -13.43 -12.54
N GLY A 150 -14.28 -13.95 -11.57
CA GLY A 150 -14.29 -15.37 -11.20
C GLY A 150 -15.63 -15.81 -10.65
N ILE A 151 -16.25 -15.04 -9.76
CA ILE A 151 -17.59 -15.36 -9.24
C ILE A 151 -18.62 -15.41 -10.37
N VAL A 152 -18.52 -14.49 -11.34
CA VAL A 152 -19.47 -14.44 -12.47
C VAL A 152 -19.24 -15.58 -13.46
N ALA A 153 -17.97 -15.82 -13.85
CA ALA A 153 -17.67 -16.52 -15.09
C ALA A 153 -16.51 -17.55 -15.00
N ALA A 154 -16.15 -18.02 -13.80
CA ALA A 154 -15.17 -19.10 -13.69
C ALA A 154 -15.66 -20.33 -14.47
N ILE A 155 -14.73 -20.96 -15.20
CA ILE A 155 -15.03 -22.14 -16.02
C ILE A 155 -15.53 -23.26 -15.11
N ARG A 156 -16.72 -23.76 -15.43
CA ARG A 156 -17.39 -24.79 -14.63
C ARG A 156 -16.89 -26.19 -15.00
N LYS A 157 -16.93 -27.09 -14.04
CA LYS A 157 -16.64 -28.51 -14.22
C LYS A 157 -15.24 -28.80 -14.78
N ASN A 158 -14.26 -28.03 -14.33
CA ASN A 158 -12.85 -28.19 -14.69
C ASN A 158 -11.98 -28.71 -13.55
N ASP A 159 -12.60 -29.12 -12.42
CA ASP A 159 -11.95 -29.58 -11.19
C ASP A 159 -10.95 -28.57 -10.57
N LEU A 160 -11.11 -27.28 -10.87
CA LEU A 160 -10.28 -26.18 -10.37
C LEU A 160 -11.15 -25.12 -9.69
N GLY A 161 -10.94 -24.91 -8.40
CA GLY A 161 -11.56 -23.84 -7.64
C GLY A 161 -13.08 -23.93 -7.57
N ILE A 162 -13.76 -22.82 -7.85
CA ILE A 162 -15.23 -22.71 -7.81
C ILE A 162 -15.82 -22.62 -9.22
N ASP A 163 -17.04 -23.04 -9.36
CA ASP A 163 -17.83 -22.84 -10.57
C ASP A 163 -18.38 -21.39 -10.60
N GLY A 164 -18.25 -20.71 -11.71
CA GLY A 164 -18.89 -19.41 -11.93
C GLY A 164 -20.43 -19.55 -12.02
N ILE A 165 -21.14 -18.46 -11.75
CA ILE A 165 -22.62 -18.47 -11.78
C ILE A 165 -23.16 -18.59 -13.20
N ALA A 166 -22.47 -18.01 -14.19
CA ALA A 166 -22.92 -17.92 -15.57
C ALA A 166 -22.05 -18.75 -16.52
N ASP A 167 -22.70 -19.55 -17.37
CA ASP A 167 -22.05 -20.23 -18.50
C ASP A 167 -22.05 -19.32 -19.74
N CYS A 168 -21.12 -19.52 -20.66
CA CYS A 168 -21.11 -18.90 -21.99
C CYS A 168 -21.13 -17.37 -22.00
N VAL A 169 -20.54 -16.74 -21.01
CA VAL A 169 -20.39 -15.29 -20.92
C VAL A 169 -18.97 -14.86 -21.31
N ARG A 170 -18.82 -13.59 -21.67
CA ARG A 170 -17.54 -12.92 -21.84
C ARG A 170 -17.48 -11.77 -20.87
N ILE A 171 -16.33 -11.58 -20.26
CA ILE A 171 -16.06 -10.45 -19.37
C ILE A 171 -15.58 -9.26 -20.22
N MET A 172 -16.20 -8.10 -19.99
CA MET A 172 -15.73 -6.81 -20.50
C MET A 172 -15.29 -5.98 -19.29
N SER A 173 -14.01 -5.66 -19.24
CA SER A 173 -13.48 -4.81 -18.18
C SER A 173 -13.78 -3.35 -18.47
N VAL A 174 -14.36 -2.66 -17.50
CA VAL A 174 -14.57 -1.21 -17.52
C VAL A 174 -13.93 -0.64 -16.27
N ARG A 175 -12.80 0.03 -16.45
CA ARG A 175 -12.07 0.66 -15.36
C ARG A 175 -12.71 2.00 -15.03
N CYS A 176 -13.38 2.10 -13.89
CA CYS A 176 -14.09 3.30 -13.46
C CYS A 176 -13.81 3.69 -11.99
N VAL A 177 -13.03 2.90 -11.27
CA VAL A 177 -12.66 3.16 -9.88
C VAL A 177 -11.16 3.48 -9.82
N PRO A 178 -10.74 4.58 -9.15
CA PRO A 178 -9.33 4.91 -8.99
C PRO A 178 -8.63 3.91 -8.08
N ASP A 179 -7.31 3.85 -8.19
CA ASP A 179 -6.48 3.10 -7.24
C ASP A 179 -6.30 3.90 -5.96
N GLY A 180 -6.48 3.26 -4.81
CA GLY A 180 -6.33 3.86 -3.48
C GLY A 180 -7.65 4.18 -2.78
N ASP A 181 -8.74 3.54 -3.19
CA ASP A 181 -10.01 3.52 -2.45
C ASP A 181 -9.88 2.74 -1.14
#